data_eaf04f5105e97940203e82b819cc0425
#
_entry.id   eaf04f5105e97940203e82b819cc0425
#
_cell.length_a   1.000
_cell.length_b   1.000
_cell.length_c   1.000
_cell.angle_alpha   90.00
_cell.angle_beta   90.00
_cell.angle_gamma   90.00
#
_symmetry.space_group_name_H-M   'P 1'
#
loop_
_entity.id
_entity.type
_entity.pdbx_description
1 polymer ?
#
loop_
_entity_poly.entity_id
_entity_poly.type
_entity_poly.pdbx_seq_one_letter_code
_entity_poly.pdbx_strand_id
1 'polypeptide(L)'
;MEMGTPKLTVHAPATYQICVQGAIGEGWSDYYAGMTIEIGHEAEQRPVTKLTGQLQDQAALIGALTHLYDMRLPILSVEHLPEQ
;
A
#
# COMPACT_ATOMS: atom_id res chain seq x y z
N MET A 1 -10.14 23.59 -17.40
CA MET A 1 -10.64 22.33 -17.10
C MET A 1 -9.62 21.25 -17.26
N GLU A 2 -9.70 20.27 -16.42
CA GLU A 2 -8.76 19.25 -16.46
C GLU A 2 -8.90 18.39 -17.63
N MET A 3 -7.82 17.99 -18.22
CA MET A 3 -7.83 17.18 -19.37
C MET A 3 -7.08 15.94 -19.09
N GLY A 4 -7.70 14.82 -19.28
CA GLY A 4 -7.00 13.57 -19.27
C GLY A 4 -6.69 12.97 -17.94
N THR A 5 -7.00 13.63 -16.85
CA THR A 5 -6.75 13.06 -15.54
C THR A 5 -8.06 12.55 -14.97
N PRO A 6 -8.20 11.23 -14.80
CA PRO A 6 -9.44 10.71 -14.23
C PRO A 6 -9.62 11.23 -12.82
N LYS A 7 -10.86 11.52 -12.49
CA LYS A 7 -11.14 11.98 -11.15
C LYS A 7 -11.12 10.78 -10.21
N LEU A 8 -10.32 10.85 -9.18
CA LEU A 8 -10.26 9.80 -8.18
C LEU A 8 -11.33 10.06 -7.14
N THR A 9 -12.13 9.06 -6.85
CA THR A 9 -13.12 9.17 -5.79
C THR A 9 -12.85 8.11 -4.76
N VAL A 10 -13.48 8.22 -3.59
CA VAL A 10 -13.25 7.25 -2.52
C VAL A 10 -13.74 5.87 -2.91
N HIS A 11 -14.60 5.75 -3.90
CA HIS A 11 -15.14 4.47 -4.32
C HIS A 11 -14.45 3.90 -5.54
N ALA A 12 -13.49 4.61 -6.11
CA ALA A 12 -12.84 4.15 -7.32
C ALA A 12 -11.69 3.21 -7.02
N PRO A 13 -11.49 2.19 -7.86
CA PRO A 13 -10.29 1.38 -7.71
C PRO A 13 -9.06 2.21 -8.07
N ALA A 14 -7.96 1.93 -7.39
CA ALA A 14 -6.73 2.64 -7.64
C ALA A 14 -5.56 1.83 -7.15
N THR A 15 -4.40 2.11 -7.72
CA THR A 15 -3.17 1.44 -7.32
C THR A 15 -2.46 2.26 -6.27
N TYR A 16 -2.08 1.60 -5.19
CA TYR A 16 -1.41 2.25 -4.09
C TYR A 16 -0.12 1.52 -3.75
N GLN A 17 0.81 2.26 -3.20
CA GLN A 17 2.04 1.68 -2.67
C GLN A 17 2.19 2.14 -1.23
N ILE A 18 2.33 1.18 -0.33
CA ILE A 18 2.48 1.45 1.09
C ILE A 18 3.82 0.93 1.53
N CYS A 19 4.60 1.78 2.20
CA CYS A 19 5.88 1.36 2.73
C CYS A 19 5.82 1.40 4.25
N VAL A 20 6.26 0.33 4.89
CA VAL A 20 6.29 0.26 6.33
C VAL A 20 7.66 -0.21 6.79
N GLN A 21 8.03 0.17 7.98
CA GLN A 21 9.27 -0.29 8.59
C GLN A 21 9.01 -1.63 9.23
N GLY A 22 9.83 -2.61 8.89
CA GLY A 22 9.64 -3.96 9.39
C GLY A 22 9.42 -4.91 8.24
N ALA A 23 9.37 -6.20 8.54
CA ALA A 23 9.20 -7.23 7.54
C ALA A 23 7.87 -7.93 7.73
N ILE A 24 7.14 -8.10 6.62
CA ILE A 24 5.89 -8.83 6.60
C ILE A 24 6.08 -10.01 5.66
N GLY A 25 5.73 -11.21 6.11
CA GLY A 25 5.85 -12.38 5.26
C GLY A 25 4.90 -12.32 4.09
N GLU A 26 5.30 -12.96 2.99
CA GLU A 26 4.48 -12.93 1.79
C GLU A 26 3.15 -13.64 1.97
N GLY A 27 3.01 -14.47 2.98
CA GLY A 27 1.75 -15.12 3.23
C GLY A 27 0.61 -14.19 3.55
N TRP A 28 0.91 -12.93 3.84
CA TRP A 28 -0.13 -11.94 4.10
C TRP A 28 -0.71 -11.35 2.83
N SER A 29 -0.19 -11.74 1.67
CA SER A 29 -0.61 -11.17 0.40
C SER A 29 -2.12 -11.28 0.19
N ASP A 30 -2.72 -12.41 0.53
CA ASP A 30 -4.15 -12.55 0.36
C ASP A 30 -4.92 -11.60 1.24
N TYR A 31 -4.44 -11.35 2.43
CA TYR A 31 -5.11 -10.42 3.33
C TYR A 31 -5.14 -9.02 2.72
N TYR A 32 -4.09 -8.65 2.01
CA TYR A 32 -4.00 -7.32 1.45
C TYR A 32 -4.50 -7.26 0.01
N ALA A 33 -5.52 -8.08 -0.30
CA ALA A 33 -6.17 -8.05 -1.60
C ALA A 33 -5.22 -8.37 -2.74
N GLY A 34 -4.28 -9.25 -2.47
CA GLY A 34 -3.35 -9.67 -3.51
C GLY A 34 -2.28 -8.67 -3.83
N MET A 35 -2.04 -7.70 -2.98
CA MET A 35 -0.95 -6.76 -3.21
C MET A 35 0.37 -7.49 -3.23
N THR A 36 1.28 -7.00 -4.04
CA THR A 36 2.63 -7.53 -4.09
C THR A 36 3.40 -7.05 -2.88
N ILE A 37 4.07 -7.96 -2.19
CA ILE A 37 4.84 -7.63 -1.00
C ILE A 37 6.30 -7.82 -1.30
N GLU A 38 7.09 -6.77 -1.16
CA GLU A 38 8.52 -6.82 -1.37
C GLU A 38 9.22 -6.34 -0.13
N ILE A 39 10.28 -7.03 0.25
CA ILE A 39 11.04 -6.64 1.43
C ILE A 39 12.40 -6.16 0.98
N GLY A 40 12.74 -4.94 1.35
CA GLY A 40 14.03 -4.36 1.05
C GLY A 40 14.66 -3.85 2.33
N HIS A 41 15.72 -3.08 2.15
CA HIS A 41 16.39 -2.48 3.28
C HIS A 41 16.71 -1.04 2.96
N GLU A 42 16.43 -0.18 3.93
CA GLU A 42 16.77 1.21 3.80
C GLU A 42 18.10 1.47 4.48
N ALA A 43 18.44 2.73 4.59
CA ALA A 43 19.64 3.11 5.30
C ALA A 43 19.65 2.46 6.68
N GLU A 44 20.83 2.13 7.17
CA GLU A 44 21.00 1.46 8.45
C GLU A 44 20.47 0.03 8.44
N GLN A 45 20.19 -0.47 7.25
CA GLN A 45 19.86 -1.88 7.07
C GLN A 45 18.60 -2.33 7.79
N ARG A 46 17.71 -1.42 8.07
CA ARG A 46 16.44 -1.81 8.65
C ARG A 46 15.56 -2.34 7.55
N PRO A 47 14.83 -3.41 7.81
CA PRO A 47 13.93 -3.94 6.78
C PRO A 47 12.79 -2.97 6.54
N VAL A 48 12.38 -2.89 5.28
CA VAL A 48 11.26 -2.09 4.86
C VAL A 48 10.41 -2.97 3.96
N THR A 49 9.13 -3.01 4.22
CA THR A 49 8.21 -3.78 3.38
C THR A 49 7.43 -2.82 2.52
N LYS A 50 7.37 -3.13 1.23
CA LYS A 50 6.63 -2.34 0.26
C LYS A 50 5.48 -3.17 -0.27
N LEU A 51 4.27 -2.66 -0.10
CA LEU A 51 3.08 -3.33 -0.59
C LEU A 51 2.53 -2.53 -1.75
N THR A 52 2.38 -3.15 -2.90
CA THR A 52 1.92 -2.45 -4.10
C THR A 52 0.80 -3.24 -4.74
N GLY A 53 -0.26 -2.57 -5.10
CA GLY A 53 -1.35 -3.24 -5.79
C GLY A 53 -2.56 -2.37 -5.93
N GLN A 54 -3.54 -2.88 -6.68
CA GLN A 54 -4.78 -2.17 -6.90
C GLN A 54 -5.78 -2.53 -5.81
N LEU A 55 -6.37 -1.53 -5.21
CA LEU A 55 -7.40 -1.73 -4.20
C LEU A 55 -8.72 -1.23 -4.76
N GLN A 56 -9.81 -1.85 -4.33
CA GLN A 56 -11.11 -1.59 -4.92
C GLN A 56 -11.64 -0.21 -4.60
N ASP A 57 -11.28 0.32 -3.44
CA ASP A 57 -11.73 1.63 -3.02
C ASP A 57 -10.84 2.07 -1.86
N GLN A 58 -11.12 3.26 -1.35
CA GLN A 58 -10.28 3.76 -0.26
C GLN A 58 -10.60 3.10 1.06
N ALA A 59 -11.77 2.49 1.20
CA ALA A 59 -12.04 1.72 2.41
C ALA A 59 -11.09 0.54 2.51
N ALA A 60 -10.78 -0.10 1.39
CA ALA A 60 -9.81 -1.20 1.39
C ALA A 60 -8.42 -0.69 1.79
N LEU A 61 -8.07 0.50 1.32
CA LEU A 61 -6.79 1.10 1.71
C LEU A 61 -6.74 1.35 3.22
N ILE A 62 -7.81 1.91 3.76
CA ILE A 62 -7.84 2.21 5.18
C ILE A 62 -7.79 0.92 6.00
N GLY A 63 -8.45 -0.13 5.51
CA GLY A 63 -8.39 -1.42 6.19
C GLY A 63 -6.98 -1.97 6.23
N ALA A 64 -6.25 -1.85 5.11
CA ALA A 64 -4.87 -2.32 5.08
C ALA A 64 -4.01 -1.51 6.04
N LEU A 65 -4.19 -0.18 6.05
CA LEU A 65 -3.40 0.66 6.94
C LEU A 65 -3.70 0.36 8.40
N THR A 66 -4.97 0.12 8.71
CA THR A 66 -5.35 -0.20 10.08
C THR A 66 -4.71 -1.51 10.53
N HIS A 67 -4.67 -2.50 9.65
CA HIS A 67 -4.05 -3.77 10.00
C HIS A 67 -2.56 -3.59 10.24
N LEU A 68 -1.89 -2.80 9.41
CA LEU A 68 -0.48 -2.53 9.60
C LEU A 68 -0.23 -1.82 10.92
N TYR A 69 -1.11 -0.89 11.25
CA TYR A 69 -1.01 -0.18 12.51
C TYR A 69 -1.19 -1.14 13.69
N ASP A 70 -2.15 -2.06 13.57
CA ASP A 70 -2.38 -3.02 14.63
C ASP A 70 -1.19 -3.94 14.82
N MET A 71 -0.43 -4.20 13.78
CA MET A 71 0.78 -4.99 13.87
C MET A 71 1.96 -4.19 14.36
N ARG A 72 1.75 -2.93 14.69
CA ARG A 72 2.78 -2.03 15.23
C ARG A 72 3.89 -1.77 14.24
N LEU A 73 3.56 -1.71 12.96
CA LEU A 73 4.54 -1.42 11.93
C LEU A 73 4.45 0.05 11.58
N PRO A 74 5.53 0.81 11.77
CA PRO A 74 5.48 2.22 11.42
C PRO A 74 5.26 2.40 9.94
N ILE A 75 4.28 3.20 9.57
CA ILE A 75 3.96 3.47 8.18
C ILE A 75 4.84 4.61 7.72
N LEU A 76 5.66 4.34 6.71
CA LEU A 76 6.62 5.32 6.22
C LEU A 76 6.05 6.16 5.10
N SER A 77 5.25 5.57 4.22
CA SER A 77 4.66 6.34 3.14
C SER A 77 3.46 5.61 2.57
N VAL A 78 2.56 6.37 1.99
CA VAL A 78 1.42 5.85 1.25
C VAL A 78 1.33 6.69 -0.01
N GLU A 79 1.38 6.05 -1.17
CA GLU A 79 1.34 6.75 -2.43
C GLU A 79 0.26 6.21 -3.33
N HIS A 80 -0.42 7.10 -4.02
CA HIS A 80 -1.32 6.72 -5.09
C HIS A 80 -0.50 6.70 -6.38
N LEU A 81 -0.45 5.55 -7.03
CA LEU A 81 0.32 5.40 -8.25
C LEU A 81 -0.60 5.55 -9.46
N PRO A 82 -0.16 6.29 -10.47
CA PRO A 82 -1.03 6.45 -11.64
C PRO A 82 -1.18 5.13 -12.38
N GLU A 83 -2.33 4.99 -13.02
CA GLU A 83 -2.56 3.83 -13.85
C GLU A 83 -1.82 4.00 -15.16
N GLN A 84 -1.38 2.89 -15.73
CA GLN A 84 -0.65 2.95 -16.99
C GLN A 84 -1.54 2.70 -18.17
#